data_04c307c5f476b7a502812749cd58610c
#
_entry.id   04c307c5f476b7a502812749cd58610c
#
_cell.length_a   1.000
_cell.length_b   1.000
_cell.length_c   1.000
_cell.angle_alpha   90.00
_cell.angle_beta   90.00
_cell.angle_gamma   90.00
#
_symmetry.space_group_name_H-M   'P 1'
#
loop_
_entity.id
_entity.type
_entity.pdbx_description
1 polymer ?
#
loop_
_entity_poly.entity_id
_entity_poly.type
_entity_poly.pdbx_seq_one_letter_code
_entity_poly.pdbx_strand_id
1 'polypeptide(L)'
;MKMLLKKLGQLSSEYLDRFSGADEPTLYYHPNGVFSGLIERLPQLQQKYRPTPWLANAHAHILYLDLIKKHTIKLKYDVLEQLKMSDGGITGIAWYGLDLPANTPTIVLLHTITGSPESMRELVQDLHKHTGWRVALCLRRGHADLPMPVAKMNLFGSTQDLREQLLYIQDRFPQSELYGVGSSAGTGLLVRYLGEEGSQTPLKAAFALCPGYNTETGFAHVQPFYSKVMAKKLIKRFIHPYQETWQIYPSWKQLLEVKDLSEFEQRYYQLAGFSDYESYSKATNPIYVFENIKVPLMILNAEDDPVCHIQNLEPYKEKIRAMSNIMVITTKKGSHCGFYQGLMQTESWATRLMADYLMHLSRNSAPTSA
;
A
#
# COMPACT_ATOMS: atom_id res chain seq x y z
N MET A 1 -44.80 -19.58 -4.51
CA MET A 1 -44.15 -18.96 -3.37
C MET A 1 -42.61 -18.88 -3.52
N LYS A 2 -41.88 -20.01 -3.71
CA LYS A 2 -40.41 -20.02 -3.87
C LYS A 2 -39.91 -19.14 -5.05
N MET A 3 -40.59 -19.18 -6.20
CA MET A 3 -40.23 -18.40 -7.39
C MET A 3 -40.44 -16.88 -7.22
N LEU A 4 -41.50 -16.50 -6.49
CA LEU A 4 -41.78 -15.09 -6.14
C LEU A 4 -40.74 -14.54 -5.16
N LEU A 5 -40.37 -15.31 -4.12
CA LEU A 5 -39.34 -14.97 -3.17
C LEU A 5 -37.95 -14.83 -3.84
N LYS A 6 -37.66 -15.71 -4.82
CA LYS A 6 -36.41 -15.61 -5.61
C LYS A 6 -36.38 -14.36 -6.48
N LYS A 7 -37.52 -14.01 -7.11
CA LYS A 7 -37.62 -12.74 -7.90
C LYS A 7 -37.51 -11.47 -7.03
N LEU A 8 -38.17 -11.48 -5.86
CA LEU A 8 -38.04 -10.36 -4.90
C LEU A 8 -36.62 -10.21 -4.36
N GLY A 9 -35.96 -11.34 -4.07
CA GLY A 9 -34.55 -11.35 -3.67
C GLY A 9 -33.62 -10.83 -4.78
N GLN A 10 -33.86 -11.17 -6.03
CA GLN A 10 -33.10 -10.66 -7.19
C GLN A 10 -33.31 -9.16 -7.38
N LEU A 11 -34.55 -8.68 -7.35
CA LEU A 11 -34.89 -7.26 -7.47
C LEU A 11 -34.25 -6.43 -6.34
N SER A 12 -34.26 -6.94 -5.11
CA SER A 12 -33.61 -6.25 -3.99
C SER A 12 -32.08 -6.24 -4.13
N SER A 13 -31.47 -7.31 -4.64
CA SER A 13 -30.04 -7.39 -4.91
C SER A 13 -29.62 -6.43 -6.02
N GLU A 14 -30.36 -6.38 -7.13
CA GLU A 14 -30.09 -5.45 -8.25
C GLU A 14 -30.24 -3.99 -7.83
N TYR A 15 -31.23 -3.69 -6.98
CA TYR A 15 -31.40 -2.33 -6.43
C TYR A 15 -30.23 -1.95 -5.52
N LEU A 16 -29.80 -2.85 -4.64
CA LEU A 16 -28.63 -2.65 -3.76
C LEU A 16 -27.34 -2.51 -4.58
N ASP A 17 -27.13 -3.34 -5.60
CA ASP A 17 -25.98 -3.26 -6.51
C ASP A 17 -25.92 -1.88 -7.19
N ARG A 18 -27.06 -1.41 -7.70
CA ARG A 18 -27.16 -0.10 -8.35
C ARG A 18 -26.92 1.06 -7.38
N PHE A 19 -27.47 0.96 -6.16
CA PHE A 19 -27.31 1.97 -5.13
C PHE A 19 -25.87 2.05 -4.62
N SER A 20 -25.23 0.90 -4.35
CA SER A 20 -23.85 0.83 -3.87
C SER A 20 -22.81 1.12 -4.95
N GLY A 21 -23.19 1.08 -6.22
CA GLY A 21 -22.27 1.18 -7.35
C GLY A 21 -21.45 -0.08 -7.57
N ALA A 22 -22.06 -1.25 -7.28
CA ALA A 22 -21.43 -2.54 -7.50
C ALA A 22 -21.14 -2.79 -8.98
N ASP A 23 -19.90 -3.14 -9.29
CA ASP A 23 -19.45 -3.38 -10.66
C ASP A 23 -18.35 -4.44 -10.72
N GLU A 24 -18.15 -5.00 -11.90
CA GLU A 24 -17.05 -5.92 -12.17
C GLU A 24 -15.73 -5.14 -12.21
N PRO A 25 -14.65 -5.68 -11.62
CA PRO A 25 -13.34 -5.09 -11.73
C PRO A 25 -12.86 -5.03 -13.19
N THR A 26 -12.23 -3.92 -13.57
CA THR A 26 -11.56 -3.81 -14.88
C THR A 26 -10.10 -4.25 -14.72
N LEU A 27 -9.63 -5.11 -15.63
CA LEU A 27 -8.31 -5.73 -15.56
C LEU A 27 -7.42 -5.24 -16.71
N TYR A 28 -6.21 -4.81 -16.37
CA TYR A 28 -5.14 -4.43 -17.30
C TYR A 28 -3.95 -5.36 -17.07
N TYR A 29 -3.71 -6.29 -17.98
CA TYR A 29 -2.63 -7.29 -17.88
C TYR A 29 -2.25 -7.82 -19.26
N HIS A 30 -1.10 -8.48 -19.35
CA HIS A 30 -0.67 -9.16 -20.58
C HIS A 30 -1.37 -10.53 -20.70
N PRO A 31 -2.09 -10.83 -21.81
CA PRO A 31 -2.90 -12.04 -21.95
C PRO A 31 -2.11 -13.35 -21.84
N ASN A 32 -0.82 -13.32 -22.17
CA ASN A 32 0.10 -14.48 -22.04
C ASN A 32 1.08 -14.30 -20.87
N GLY A 33 0.78 -13.44 -19.90
CA GLY A 33 1.61 -13.20 -18.72
C GLY A 33 1.28 -14.15 -17.57
N VAL A 34 1.97 -13.94 -16.44
CA VAL A 34 1.83 -14.78 -15.23
C VAL A 34 0.42 -14.73 -14.61
N PHE A 35 -0.39 -13.75 -14.99
CA PHE A 35 -1.73 -13.55 -14.47
C PHE A 35 -2.84 -14.24 -15.28
N SER A 36 -2.58 -14.69 -16.51
CA SER A 36 -3.61 -15.26 -17.39
C SER A 36 -4.35 -16.43 -16.77
N GLY A 37 -3.65 -17.39 -16.17
CA GLY A 37 -4.27 -18.54 -15.48
C GLY A 37 -4.70 -18.25 -14.02
N LEU A 38 -4.31 -17.11 -13.47
CA LEU A 38 -4.63 -16.72 -12.09
C LEU A 38 -6.04 -16.12 -11.98
N ILE A 39 -6.50 -15.39 -13.01
CA ILE A 39 -7.79 -14.70 -12.99
C ILE A 39 -8.93 -15.67 -12.71
N GLU A 40 -8.91 -16.85 -13.33
CA GLU A 40 -9.93 -17.88 -13.15
C GLU A 40 -9.96 -18.49 -11.73
N ARG A 41 -8.87 -18.31 -10.98
CA ARG A 41 -8.68 -18.85 -9.63
C ARG A 41 -8.95 -17.85 -8.51
N LEU A 42 -9.17 -16.58 -8.87
CA LEU A 42 -9.50 -15.51 -7.92
C LEU A 42 -10.97 -15.09 -8.11
N PRO A 43 -11.90 -15.58 -7.28
CA PRO A 43 -13.32 -15.26 -7.42
C PRO A 43 -13.62 -13.76 -7.41
N GLN A 44 -12.80 -12.96 -6.71
CA GLN A 44 -12.92 -11.52 -6.62
C GLN A 44 -12.78 -10.84 -7.99
N LEU A 45 -12.04 -11.44 -8.93
CA LEU A 45 -11.82 -10.88 -10.27
C LEU A 45 -12.91 -11.27 -11.28
N GLN A 46 -13.75 -12.24 -10.92
CA GLN A 46 -14.84 -12.78 -11.76
C GLN A 46 -16.23 -12.32 -11.31
N GLN A 47 -16.30 -11.61 -10.21
CA GLN A 47 -17.55 -11.19 -9.58
C GLN A 47 -17.55 -9.69 -9.35
N LYS A 48 -18.74 -9.10 -9.30
CA LYS A 48 -18.88 -7.69 -8.93
C LYS A 48 -18.32 -7.45 -7.54
N TYR A 49 -17.47 -6.45 -7.42
CA TYR A 49 -17.19 -5.85 -6.15
C TYR A 49 -18.44 -5.10 -5.66
N ARG A 50 -18.95 -5.46 -4.49
CA ARG A 50 -20.15 -4.88 -3.88
C ARG A 50 -19.79 -4.03 -2.68
N PRO A 51 -19.59 -2.73 -2.86
CA PRO A 51 -19.29 -1.85 -1.73
C PRO A 51 -20.38 -1.90 -0.67
N THR A 52 -19.98 -1.75 0.59
CA THR A 52 -20.92 -1.55 1.70
C THR A 52 -21.88 -0.40 1.37
N PRO A 53 -23.20 -0.59 1.28
CA PRO A 53 -24.13 0.40 0.72
C PRO A 53 -24.10 1.76 1.44
N TRP A 54 -23.97 1.76 2.75
CA TRP A 54 -23.89 3.01 3.55
C TRP A 54 -22.49 3.66 3.50
N LEU A 55 -21.50 3.02 2.85
CA LEU A 55 -20.18 3.57 2.51
C LEU A 55 -20.02 3.81 1.00
N ALA A 56 -21.09 3.88 0.22
CA ALA A 56 -21.03 4.04 -1.25
C ALA A 56 -20.33 5.34 -1.72
N ASN A 57 -20.11 6.29 -0.81
CA ASN A 57 -19.36 7.52 -1.06
C ASN A 57 -17.89 7.37 -0.67
N ALA A 58 -16.97 7.79 -1.54
CA ALA A 58 -15.53 7.70 -1.31
C ALA A 58 -15.07 8.37 0.00
N HIS A 59 -15.65 9.51 0.35
CA HIS A 59 -15.31 10.20 1.61
C HIS A 59 -15.78 9.43 2.84
N ALA A 60 -16.94 8.77 2.76
CA ALA A 60 -17.44 7.92 3.84
C ALA A 60 -16.51 6.72 4.10
N HIS A 61 -15.95 6.10 3.05
CA HIS A 61 -14.94 5.06 3.19
C HIS A 61 -13.70 5.53 3.94
N ILE A 62 -13.13 6.68 3.57
CA ILE A 62 -11.94 7.24 4.24
C ILE A 62 -12.24 7.55 5.71
N LEU A 63 -13.37 8.20 5.99
CA LEU A 63 -13.78 8.53 7.36
C LEU A 63 -14.00 7.26 8.19
N TYR A 64 -14.62 6.24 7.61
CA TYR A 64 -14.84 4.96 8.28
C TYR A 64 -13.52 4.28 8.63
N LEU A 65 -12.57 4.24 7.70
CA LEU A 65 -11.24 3.70 7.92
C LEU A 65 -10.50 4.47 9.02
N ASP A 66 -10.46 5.80 8.92
CA ASP A 66 -9.65 6.65 9.82
C ASP A 66 -10.26 6.78 11.22
N LEU A 67 -11.60 6.89 11.34
CA LEU A 67 -12.26 7.19 12.60
C LEU A 67 -12.83 5.96 13.31
N ILE A 68 -13.22 4.92 12.58
CA ILE A 68 -13.88 3.76 13.17
C ILE A 68 -12.94 2.56 13.18
N LYS A 69 -12.50 2.08 12.02
CA LYS A 69 -11.70 0.87 11.94
C LYS A 69 -10.38 0.97 12.70
N LYS A 70 -9.68 2.08 12.56
CA LYS A 70 -8.43 2.35 13.28
C LYS A 70 -8.58 2.25 14.81
N HIS A 71 -9.75 2.62 15.36
CA HIS A 71 -9.99 2.63 16.80
C HIS A 71 -10.71 1.39 17.33
N THR A 72 -11.39 0.65 16.47
CA THR A 72 -12.14 -0.56 16.87
C THR A 72 -11.30 -1.84 16.81
N ILE A 73 -10.29 -1.88 15.93
CA ILE A 73 -9.40 -3.04 15.82
C ILE A 73 -8.36 -3.02 16.93
N LYS A 74 -8.40 -4.05 17.79
CA LYS A 74 -7.52 -4.19 18.97
C LYS A 74 -6.45 -5.26 18.72
N LEU A 75 -5.63 -5.08 17.69
CA LEU A 75 -4.46 -5.93 17.49
C LEU A 75 -3.33 -5.47 18.41
N LYS A 76 -2.67 -6.42 19.08
CA LYS A 76 -1.43 -6.20 19.80
C LYS A 76 -0.31 -6.86 19.00
N TYR A 77 0.67 -6.07 18.59
CA TYR A 77 1.88 -6.61 17.97
C TYR A 77 2.71 -7.39 19.00
N ASP A 78 3.43 -8.40 18.54
CA ASP A 78 4.29 -9.21 19.42
C ASP A 78 5.44 -8.36 19.94
N VAL A 79 6.08 -7.59 19.07
CA VAL A 79 7.14 -6.64 19.42
C VAL A 79 7.23 -5.52 18.37
N LEU A 80 7.64 -4.33 18.81
CA LEU A 80 8.14 -3.26 17.96
C LEU A 80 9.66 -3.20 18.15
N GLU A 81 10.38 -3.60 17.14
CA GLU A 81 11.83 -3.70 17.11
C GLU A 81 12.42 -2.47 16.42
N GLN A 82 13.43 -1.84 17.03
CA GLN A 82 14.15 -0.74 16.41
C GLN A 82 15.39 -1.29 15.70
N LEU A 83 15.61 -0.83 14.48
CA LEU A 83 16.76 -1.21 13.66
C LEU A 83 17.64 0.00 13.40
N LYS A 84 18.93 -0.13 13.75
CA LYS A 84 19.93 0.88 13.41
C LYS A 84 20.42 0.63 11.98
N MET A 85 20.22 1.61 11.12
CA MET A 85 20.66 1.59 9.73
C MET A 85 22.15 1.88 9.60
N SER A 86 22.74 1.50 8.48
CA SER A 86 24.18 1.67 8.21
C SER A 86 24.67 3.14 8.30
N ASP A 87 23.80 4.11 7.99
CA ASP A 87 24.09 5.52 8.14
C ASP A 87 23.84 6.10 9.56
N GLY A 88 23.50 5.23 10.51
CA GLY A 88 23.18 5.61 11.89
C GLY A 88 21.73 6.02 12.13
N GLY A 89 20.89 6.09 11.10
CA GLY A 89 19.45 6.33 11.24
C GLY A 89 18.74 5.18 11.95
N ILE A 90 17.50 5.43 12.41
CA ILE A 90 16.67 4.41 13.05
C ILE A 90 15.40 4.20 12.25
N THR A 91 15.13 2.94 11.94
CA THR A 91 13.85 2.42 11.42
C THR A 91 13.28 1.41 12.40
N GLY A 92 12.19 0.72 12.05
CA GLY A 92 11.65 -0.32 12.91
C GLY A 92 10.86 -1.37 12.18
N ILE A 93 10.56 -2.46 12.87
CA ILE A 93 9.62 -3.48 12.41
C ILE A 93 8.65 -3.79 13.55
N ALA A 94 7.35 -3.64 13.26
CA ALA A 94 6.32 -4.13 14.16
C ALA A 94 5.88 -5.52 13.69
N TRP A 95 6.15 -6.52 14.53
CA TRP A 95 5.96 -7.93 14.21
C TRP A 95 4.60 -8.45 14.66
N TYR A 96 4.01 -9.32 13.85
CA TYR A 96 2.83 -10.09 14.21
C TYR A 96 2.96 -11.53 13.69
N GLY A 97 2.82 -12.53 14.59
CA GLY A 97 2.99 -13.95 14.31
C GLY A 97 4.46 -14.42 14.46
N LEU A 98 5.19 -13.90 15.44
CA LEU A 98 6.58 -14.34 15.75
C LEU A 98 6.65 -15.78 16.25
N ASP A 99 5.57 -16.29 16.85
CA ASP A 99 5.44 -17.65 17.37
C ASP A 99 5.17 -18.71 16.28
N LEU A 100 4.94 -18.28 15.05
CA LEU A 100 4.75 -19.19 13.92
C LEU A 100 6.05 -19.92 13.55
N PRO A 101 5.96 -21.12 12.92
CA PRO A 101 7.13 -21.88 12.46
C PRO A 101 8.09 -21.03 11.62
N ALA A 102 9.39 -21.30 11.71
CA ALA A 102 10.42 -20.50 11.04
C ALA A 102 10.27 -20.42 9.52
N ASN A 103 9.73 -21.46 8.89
CA ASN A 103 9.46 -21.54 7.45
C ASN A 103 8.11 -20.93 7.02
N THR A 104 7.31 -20.41 7.96
CA THR A 104 6.07 -19.71 7.61
C THR A 104 6.41 -18.49 6.75
N PRO A 105 5.73 -18.27 5.61
CA PRO A 105 5.96 -17.11 4.80
C PRO A 105 5.75 -15.80 5.57
N THR A 106 6.48 -14.75 5.19
CA THR A 106 6.39 -13.44 5.83
C THR A 106 5.92 -12.38 4.84
N ILE A 107 4.87 -11.66 5.21
CA ILE A 107 4.42 -10.47 4.50
C ILE A 107 5.21 -9.26 5.00
N VAL A 108 5.98 -8.66 4.11
CA VAL A 108 6.67 -7.38 4.33
C VAL A 108 5.69 -6.26 3.97
N LEU A 109 5.13 -5.62 5.00
CA LEU A 109 4.09 -4.62 4.84
C LEU A 109 4.67 -3.20 4.95
N LEU A 110 4.42 -2.37 3.92
CA LEU A 110 4.86 -0.99 3.85
C LEU A 110 3.65 -0.06 4.03
N HIS A 111 3.72 0.79 5.07
CA HIS A 111 2.58 1.60 5.52
C HIS A 111 2.34 2.88 4.68
N THR A 112 1.18 3.51 4.86
CA THR A 112 0.79 4.79 4.26
C THR A 112 1.70 5.95 4.70
N ILE A 113 1.58 7.14 4.10
CA ILE A 113 2.48 8.28 4.37
C ILE A 113 2.51 8.69 5.84
N THR A 114 1.39 8.63 6.54
CA THR A 114 1.30 8.90 7.99
C THR A 114 1.04 7.62 8.79
N GLY A 115 1.40 6.45 8.26
CA GLY A 115 1.14 5.17 8.87
C GLY A 115 1.84 4.99 10.22
N SER A 116 1.25 4.16 11.06
CA SER A 116 1.79 3.74 12.35
C SER A 116 1.30 2.32 12.63
N PRO A 117 1.86 1.60 13.61
CA PRO A 117 1.35 0.30 14.00
C PRO A 117 -0.16 0.32 14.28
N GLU A 118 -0.66 1.37 14.95
CA GLU A 118 -2.08 1.52 15.29
C GLU A 118 -2.96 1.66 14.04
N SER A 119 -2.52 2.46 13.08
CA SER A 119 -3.30 2.71 11.87
C SER A 119 -3.31 1.54 10.87
N MET A 120 -2.35 0.62 11.01
CA MET A 120 -2.22 -0.55 10.13
C MET A 120 -2.79 -1.83 10.74
N ARG A 121 -3.39 -1.78 11.95
CA ARG A 121 -3.89 -2.97 12.67
C ARG A 121 -4.87 -3.80 11.86
N GLU A 122 -5.82 -3.18 11.18
CA GLU A 122 -6.81 -3.90 10.37
C GLU A 122 -6.11 -4.70 9.27
N LEU A 123 -5.26 -4.03 8.47
CA LEU A 123 -4.58 -4.68 7.35
C LEU A 123 -3.65 -5.81 7.83
N VAL A 124 -2.92 -5.62 8.93
CA VAL A 124 -2.07 -6.66 9.53
C VAL A 124 -2.90 -7.84 10.01
N GLN A 125 -3.99 -7.57 10.77
CA GLN A 125 -4.86 -8.62 11.31
C GLN A 125 -5.52 -9.43 10.21
N ASP A 126 -6.06 -8.77 9.20
CA ASP A 126 -6.79 -9.43 8.11
C ASP A 126 -5.84 -10.23 7.21
N LEU A 127 -4.67 -9.69 6.88
CA LEU A 127 -3.64 -10.42 6.14
C LEU A 127 -3.24 -11.70 6.88
N HIS A 128 -2.91 -11.59 8.17
CA HIS A 128 -2.59 -12.75 8.99
C HIS A 128 -3.75 -13.75 9.06
N LYS A 129 -4.96 -13.26 9.33
CA LYS A 129 -6.18 -14.09 9.43
C LYS A 129 -6.46 -14.89 8.15
N HIS A 130 -6.26 -14.28 6.99
CA HIS A 130 -6.57 -14.92 5.72
C HIS A 130 -5.47 -15.83 5.21
N THR A 131 -4.20 -15.52 5.52
CA THR A 131 -3.06 -16.29 5.03
C THR A 131 -2.51 -17.29 6.05
N GLY A 132 -2.65 -17.02 7.34
CA GLY A 132 -1.91 -17.70 8.40
C GLY A 132 -0.42 -17.33 8.44
N TRP A 133 0.01 -16.27 7.72
CA TRP A 133 1.41 -15.89 7.60
C TRP A 133 1.84 -14.84 8.62
N ARG A 134 3.14 -14.78 8.86
CA ARG A 134 3.77 -13.73 9.64
C ARG A 134 3.66 -12.41 8.92
N VAL A 135 3.49 -11.30 9.65
CA VAL A 135 3.48 -9.94 9.09
C VAL A 135 4.59 -9.12 9.76
N ALA A 136 5.48 -8.56 8.94
CA ALA A 136 6.51 -7.62 9.30
C ALA A 136 6.11 -6.23 8.77
N LEU A 137 5.52 -5.39 9.64
CA LEU A 137 5.21 -4.01 9.29
C LEU A 137 6.49 -3.18 9.40
N CYS A 138 7.10 -2.87 8.27
CA CYS A 138 8.31 -2.06 8.18
C CYS A 138 7.98 -0.58 8.39
N LEU A 139 8.58 0.02 9.41
CA LEU A 139 8.39 1.42 9.80
C LEU A 139 9.52 2.28 9.26
N ARG A 140 9.16 3.42 8.66
CA ARG A 140 10.13 4.41 8.16
C ARG A 140 10.63 5.29 9.29
N ARG A 141 11.75 5.95 9.08
CA ARG A 141 12.32 6.95 10.01
C ARG A 141 11.28 8.00 10.40
N GLY A 142 11.30 8.43 11.66
CA GLY A 142 10.38 9.42 12.21
C GLY A 142 8.92 8.94 12.40
N HIS A 143 8.61 7.67 12.09
CA HIS A 143 7.29 7.09 12.33
C HIS A 143 7.29 6.32 13.65
N ALA A 144 6.09 6.16 14.27
CA ALA A 144 5.88 5.41 15.50
C ALA A 144 6.82 5.84 16.66
N ASP A 145 7.06 7.14 16.76
CA ASP A 145 7.93 7.77 17.76
C ASP A 145 9.36 7.20 17.80
N LEU A 146 9.82 6.63 16.69
CA LEU A 146 11.19 6.16 16.55
C LEU A 146 12.18 7.32 16.69
N PRO A 147 13.30 7.12 17.41
CA PRO A 147 14.34 8.13 17.54
C PRO A 147 14.88 8.57 16.16
N MET A 148 15.28 9.84 16.05
CA MET A 148 15.84 10.40 14.84
C MET A 148 17.24 10.99 15.09
N PRO A 149 18.26 10.12 15.28
CA PRO A 149 19.62 10.54 15.59
C PRO A 149 20.34 11.18 14.40
N VAL A 150 19.83 10.94 13.18
CA VAL A 150 20.33 11.52 11.94
C VAL A 150 19.24 12.42 11.33
N ALA A 151 19.60 13.63 10.96
CA ALA A 151 18.69 14.58 10.35
C ALA A 151 18.36 14.19 8.89
N LYS A 152 17.78 13.02 8.70
CA LYS A 152 17.41 12.50 7.39
C LYS A 152 16.15 11.64 7.53
N MET A 153 15.07 12.07 6.88
CA MET A 153 13.80 11.38 6.89
C MET A 153 13.15 11.48 5.52
N ASN A 154 12.98 10.37 4.83
CA ASN A 154 12.19 10.31 3.60
C ASN A 154 10.80 9.76 3.90
N LEU A 155 9.78 10.61 3.87
CA LEU A 155 8.38 10.24 4.15
C LEU A 155 7.80 9.26 3.12
N PHE A 156 8.34 9.25 1.88
CA PHE A 156 7.99 8.26 0.85
C PHE A 156 8.87 7.00 0.93
N GLY A 157 9.78 6.96 1.90
CA GLY A 157 10.65 5.83 2.17
C GLY A 157 11.98 5.87 1.41
N SER A 158 12.97 5.22 1.99
CA SER A 158 14.28 4.96 1.41
C SER A 158 14.35 3.50 0.99
N THR A 159 14.70 3.23 -0.27
CA THR A 159 14.93 1.86 -0.75
C THR A 159 16.14 1.24 -0.07
N GLN A 160 17.13 2.06 0.33
CA GLN A 160 18.27 1.58 1.12
C GLN A 160 17.83 1.09 2.51
N ASP A 161 16.98 1.86 3.22
CA ASP A 161 16.44 1.41 4.51
C ASP A 161 15.64 0.10 4.36
N LEU A 162 14.86 -0.02 3.27
CA LEU A 162 14.09 -1.23 3.01
C LEU A 162 14.99 -2.44 2.70
N ARG A 163 16.12 -2.25 1.97
CA ARG A 163 17.11 -3.31 1.77
C ARG A 163 17.63 -3.85 3.10
N GLU A 164 18.01 -2.96 3.98
CA GLU A 164 18.55 -3.34 5.30
C GLU A 164 17.47 -4.03 6.17
N GLN A 165 16.21 -3.55 6.12
CA GLN A 165 15.10 -4.23 6.79
C GLN A 165 14.83 -5.63 6.21
N LEU A 166 14.89 -5.80 4.90
CA LEU A 166 14.70 -7.10 4.26
C LEU A 166 15.83 -8.08 4.58
N LEU A 167 17.07 -7.63 4.57
CA LEU A 167 18.21 -8.45 5.02
C LEU A 167 18.02 -8.90 6.47
N TYR A 168 17.62 -7.99 7.36
CA TYR A 168 17.33 -8.33 8.74
C TYR A 168 16.21 -9.38 8.89
N ILE A 169 15.15 -9.28 8.09
CA ILE A 169 14.04 -10.25 8.08
C ILE A 169 14.52 -11.62 7.58
N GLN A 170 15.35 -11.64 6.52
CA GLN A 170 15.92 -12.88 5.97
C GLN A 170 16.87 -13.56 6.95
N ASP A 171 17.73 -12.80 7.61
CA ASP A 171 18.66 -13.33 8.62
C ASP A 171 17.90 -13.93 9.81
N ARG A 172 16.81 -13.31 10.23
CA ARG A 172 15.97 -13.79 11.32
C ARG A 172 15.15 -15.03 10.94
N PHE A 173 14.68 -15.11 9.70
CA PHE A 173 13.85 -16.21 9.18
C PHE A 173 14.36 -16.70 7.82
N PRO A 174 15.52 -17.36 7.77
CA PRO A 174 16.17 -17.71 6.51
C PRO A 174 15.40 -18.74 5.66
N GLN A 175 14.42 -19.44 6.25
CA GLN A 175 13.57 -20.40 5.54
C GLN A 175 12.21 -19.80 5.12
N SER A 176 11.95 -18.53 5.47
CA SER A 176 10.68 -17.86 5.16
C SER A 176 10.71 -17.26 3.76
N GLU A 177 9.74 -17.61 2.93
CA GLU A 177 9.51 -16.87 1.69
C GLU A 177 8.93 -15.49 2.01
N LEU A 178 9.40 -14.45 1.29
CA LEU A 178 9.00 -13.07 1.52
C LEU A 178 8.05 -12.58 0.43
N TYR A 179 6.99 -11.90 0.84
CA TYR A 179 5.98 -11.30 -0.03
C TYR A 179 5.77 -9.83 0.33
N GLY A 180 5.79 -8.93 -0.68
CA GLY A 180 5.67 -7.49 -0.45
C GLY A 180 4.22 -7.01 -0.52
N VAL A 181 3.79 -6.19 0.43
CA VAL A 181 2.52 -5.44 0.36
C VAL A 181 2.78 -3.98 0.65
N GLY A 182 2.41 -3.11 -0.27
CA GLY A 182 2.45 -1.65 -0.08
C GLY A 182 1.04 -1.07 -0.01
N SER A 183 0.83 -0.09 0.88
CA SER A 183 -0.42 0.66 0.98
C SER A 183 -0.14 2.16 0.78
N SER A 184 -0.83 2.80 -0.17
CA SER A 184 -0.68 4.23 -0.47
C SER A 184 0.79 4.62 -0.70
N ALA A 185 1.40 5.52 0.07
CA ALA A 185 2.82 5.87 -0.05
C ALA A 185 3.77 4.66 0.05
N GLY A 186 3.39 3.61 0.79
CA GLY A 186 4.15 2.36 0.84
C GLY A 186 4.25 1.65 -0.50
N THR A 187 3.31 1.88 -1.42
CA THR A 187 3.36 1.33 -2.77
C THR A 187 4.49 1.94 -3.60
N GLY A 188 4.70 3.25 -3.47
CA GLY A 188 5.81 3.95 -4.14
C GLY A 188 7.17 3.43 -3.69
N LEU A 189 7.34 3.16 -2.39
CA LEU A 189 8.55 2.53 -1.86
C LEU A 189 8.71 1.10 -2.39
N LEU A 190 7.64 0.29 -2.39
CA LEU A 190 7.66 -1.08 -2.88
C LEU A 190 8.03 -1.15 -4.36
N VAL A 191 7.38 -0.36 -5.20
CA VAL A 191 7.61 -0.31 -6.65
C VAL A 191 9.04 0.14 -6.98
N ARG A 192 9.55 1.18 -6.28
CA ARG A 192 10.94 1.61 -6.45
C ARG A 192 11.92 0.50 -6.09
N TYR A 193 11.74 -0.11 -4.92
CA TYR A 193 12.57 -1.21 -4.49
C TYR A 193 12.57 -2.36 -5.52
N LEU A 194 11.40 -2.81 -5.96
CA LEU A 194 11.26 -3.89 -6.94
C LEU A 194 11.91 -3.54 -8.30
N GLY A 195 11.77 -2.29 -8.74
CA GLY A 195 12.37 -1.84 -10.00
C GLY A 195 13.89 -1.63 -9.91
N GLU A 196 14.41 -1.21 -8.77
CA GLU A 196 15.85 -1.08 -8.52
C GLU A 196 16.53 -2.46 -8.41
N GLU A 197 15.91 -3.41 -7.73
CA GLU A 197 16.46 -4.77 -7.54
C GLU A 197 16.24 -5.69 -8.75
N GLY A 198 15.18 -5.48 -9.51
CA GLY A 198 14.83 -6.36 -10.64
C GLY A 198 14.71 -7.82 -10.19
N SER A 199 15.52 -8.69 -10.76
CA SER A 199 15.55 -10.15 -10.43
C SER A 199 16.29 -10.49 -9.14
N GLN A 200 16.99 -9.54 -8.51
CA GLN A 200 17.76 -9.77 -7.29
C GLN A 200 16.91 -9.63 -6.02
N THR A 201 15.68 -9.13 -6.12
CA THR A 201 14.79 -9.01 -4.96
C THR A 201 14.50 -10.36 -4.32
N PRO A 202 14.53 -10.47 -2.96
CA PRO A 202 14.10 -11.67 -2.26
C PRO A 202 12.58 -11.85 -2.24
N LEU A 203 11.81 -10.83 -2.61
CA LEU A 203 10.36 -10.90 -2.65
C LEU A 203 9.89 -11.78 -3.80
N LYS A 204 9.07 -12.79 -3.50
CA LYS A 204 8.52 -13.73 -4.50
C LYS A 204 7.40 -13.12 -5.33
N ALA A 205 6.60 -12.26 -4.73
CA ALA A 205 5.54 -11.50 -5.37
C ALA A 205 5.18 -10.28 -4.53
N ALA A 206 4.40 -9.36 -5.11
CA ALA A 206 4.01 -8.15 -4.41
C ALA A 206 2.58 -7.71 -4.74
N PHE A 207 1.98 -6.94 -3.82
CA PHE A 207 0.70 -6.28 -4.00
C PHE A 207 0.80 -4.78 -3.66
N ALA A 208 0.27 -3.93 -4.54
CA ALA A 208 0.24 -2.48 -4.34
C ALA A 208 -1.21 -1.98 -4.24
N LEU A 209 -1.59 -1.47 -3.06
CA LEU A 209 -2.94 -0.95 -2.77
C LEU A 209 -2.97 0.57 -2.92
N CYS A 210 -3.75 1.07 -3.87
CA CYS A 210 -3.94 2.50 -4.15
C CYS A 210 -2.62 3.24 -4.41
N PRO A 211 -1.78 2.81 -5.38
CA PRO A 211 -0.58 3.55 -5.75
C PRO A 211 -0.88 4.83 -6.52
N GLY A 212 0.03 5.82 -6.37
CA GLY A 212 0.29 6.79 -7.41
C GLY A 212 1.40 6.26 -8.33
N TYR A 213 1.29 6.48 -9.62
CA TYR A 213 2.25 5.97 -10.63
C TYR A 213 3.39 6.95 -10.87
N ASN A 214 3.06 8.21 -11.07
CA ASN A 214 4.01 9.29 -11.24
C ASN A 214 3.76 10.35 -10.16
N THR A 215 4.70 10.54 -9.25
CA THR A 215 4.55 11.47 -8.13
C THR A 215 4.60 12.93 -8.56
N GLU A 216 5.38 13.27 -9.60
CA GLU A 216 5.48 14.65 -10.13
C GLU A 216 4.12 15.20 -10.59
N THR A 217 3.32 14.35 -11.24
CA THR A 217 1.98 14.74 -11.72
C THR A 217 0.88 14.33 -10.74
N GLY A 218 1.09 13.26 -9.97
CA GLY A 218 0.09 12.67 -9.10
C GLY A 218 -0.37 13.60 -7.98
N PHE A 219 0.56 14.32 -7.34
CA PHE A 219 0.23 15.23 -6.25
C PHE A 219 -0.64 16.41 -6.69
N ALA A 220 -0.52 16.86 -7.94
CA ALA A 220 -1.37 17.90 -8.49
C ALA A 220 -2.84 17.45 -8.69
N HIS A 221 -3.10 16.15 -8.80
CA HIS A 221 -4.44 15.57 -8.96
C HIS A 221 -5.12 15.23 -7.63
N VAL A 222 -4.41 15.28 -6.49
CA VAL A 222 -5.04 15.06 -5.17
C VAL A 222 -6.13 16.10 -4.95
N GLN A 223 -7.33 15.64 -4.56
CA GLN A 223 -8.42 16.59 -4.30
C GLN A 223 -7.99 17.69 -3.31
N PRO A 224 -8.27 18.98 -3.58
CA PRO A 224 -7.74 20.13 -2.81
C PRO A 224 -7.95 20.03 -1.30
N PHE A 225 -9.10 19.52 -0.87
CA PHE A 225 -9.37 19.31 0.56
C PHE A 225 -8.37 18.33 1.19
N TYR A 226 -8.18 17.16 0.57
CA TYR A 226 -7.25 16.14 1.09
C TYR A 226 -5.80 16.60 1.00
N SER A 227 -5.42 17.24 -0.11
CA SER A 227 -4.08 17.78 -0.30
C SER A 227 -3.71 18.75 0.84
N LYS A 228 -4.60 19.69 1.14
CA LYS A 228 -4.43 20.68 2.23
C LYS A 228 -4.39 20.03 3.62
N VAL A 229 -5.30 19.08 3.89
CA VAL A 229 -5.36 18.39 5.19
C VAL A 229 -4.12 17.53 5.39
N MET A 230 -3.67 16.81 4.36
CA MET A 230 -2.48 15.97 4.41
C MET A 230 -1.22 16.80 4.65
N ALA A 231 -1.01 17.91 3.92
CA ALA A 231 0.14 18.79 4.13
C ALA A 231 0.21 19.28 5.58
N LYS A 232 -0.92 19.77 6.13
CA LYS A 232 -0.98 20.18 7.54
C LYS A 232 -0.67 19.04 8.52
N LYS A 233 -1.17 17.82 8.23
CA LYS A 233 -0.90 16.63 9.04
C LYS A 233 0.57 16.25 9.01
N LEU A 234 1.24 16.34 7.84
CA LEU A 234 2.67 16.07 7.69
C LEU A 234 3.51 17.08 8.46
N ILE A 235 3.20 18.37 8.34
CA ILE A 235 3.90 19.43 9.09
C ILE A 235 3.76 19.18 10.60
N LYS A 236 2.53 18.97 11.07
CA LYS A 236 2.26 18.76 12.50
C LYS A 236 2.98 17.54 13.05
N ARG A 237 3.05 16.44 12.28
CA ARG A 237 3.58 15.16 12.76
C ARG A 237 5.09 15.01 12.57
N PHE A 238 5.67 15.58 11.52
CA PHE A 238 7.04 15.29 11.13
C PHE A 238 7.95 16.52 11.07
N ILE A 239 7.39 17.73 10.95
CA ILE A 239 8.20 18.93 10.90
C ILE A 239 8.28 19.58 12.29
N HIS A 240 7.13 19.86 12.91
CA HIS A 240 7.11 20.51 14.23
C HIS A 240 7.84 19.75 15.34
N PRO A 241 7.70 18.41 15.50
CA PRO A 241 8.38 17.71 16.60
C PRO A 241 9.90 17.68 16.49
N TYR A 242 10.43 17.84 15.28
CA TYR A 242 11.86 17.73 14.99
C TYR A 242 12.49 19.06 14.52
N GLN A 243 11.94 20.21 14.91
CA GLN A 243 12.40 21.53 14.44
C GLN A 243 13.89 21.75 14.72
N GLU A 244 14.38 21.34 15.89
CA GLU A 244 15.80 21.46 16.24
C GLU A 244 16.69 20.62 15.31
N THR A 245 16.22 19.42 14.95
CA THR A 245 16.93 18.54 14.01
C THR A 245 17.00 19.15 12.61
N TRP A 246 15.93 19.85 12.17
CA TRP A 246 15.86 20.44 10.83
C TRP A 246 16.63 21.74 10.65
N GLN A 247 17.12 22.37 11.73
CA GLN A 247 17.85 23.63 11.67
C GLN A 247 19.13 23.59 10.82
N ILE A 248 19.68 22.41 10.58
CA ILE A 248 20.85 22.25 9.68
C ILE A 248 20.50 22.50 8.21
N TYR A 249 19.20 22.49 7.84
CA TYR A 249 18.75 22.72 6.48
C TYR A 249 18.20 24.13 6.31
N PRO A 250 18.77 24.99 5.43
CA PRO A 250 18.34 26.39 5.31
C PRO A 250 16.86 26.57 4.96
N SER A 251 16.28 25.63 4.20
CA SER A 251 14.93 25.74 3.66
C SER A 251 13.84 25.10 4.55
N TRP A 252 14.16 24.49 5.68
CA TRP A 252 13.18 23.75 6.46
C TRP A 252 11.96 24.58 6.90
N LYS A 253 12.15 25.89 7.16
CA LYS A 253 11.07 26.82 7.53
C LYS A 253 10.05 27.00 6.42
N GLN A 254 10.48 26.89 5.16
CA GLN A 254 9.57 27.00 4.01
C GLN A 254 8.52 25.90 3.98
N LEU A 255 8.79 24.75 4.63
CA LEU A 255 7.81 23.68 4.79
C LEU A 255 6.64 24.05 5.72
N LEU A 256 6.82 25.01 6.64
CA LEU A 256 5.76 25.49 7.53
C LEU A 256 4.72 26.34 6.80
N GLU A 257 5.06 26.87 5.63
CA GLU A 257 4.28 27.81 4.84
C GLU A 257 3.55 27.13 3.66
N VAL A 258 3.78 25.82 3.43
CA VAL A 258 3.18 25.12 2.31
C VAL A 258 1.65 25.03 2.46
N LYS A 259 0.94 25.18 1.36
CA LYS A 259 -0.51 25.22 1.33
C LYS A 259 -1.14 23.86 1.09
N ASP A 260 -0.43 22.98 0.40
CA ASP A 260 -0.92 21.69 -0.05
C ASP A 260 0.21 20.64 -0.16
N LEU A 261 -0.15 19.44 -0.55
CA LEU A 261 0.76 18.31 -0.64
C LEU A 261 1.78 18.46 -1.78
N SER A 262 1.41 19.12 -2.88
CA SER A 262 2.32 19.35 -4.01
C SER A 262 3.44 20.31 -3.62
N GLU A 263 3.11 21.44 -2.97
CA GLU A 263 4.14 22.36 -2.45
C GLU A 263 5.00 21.69 -1.37
N PHE A 264 4.39 20.84 -0.52
CA PHE A 264 5.14 20.10 0.50
C PHE A 264 6.19 19.19 -0.14
N GLU A 265 5.80 18.40 -1.11
CA GLU A 265 6.68 17.45 -1.82
C GLU A 265 7.83 18.17 -2.51
N GLN A 266 7.57 19.27 -3.20
CA GLN A 266 8.60 20.06 -3.90
C GLN A 266 9.64 20.70 -2.97
N ARG A 267 9.30 20.97 -1.70
CA ARG A 267 10.19 21.62 -0.72
C ARG A 267 10.83 20.65 0.27
N TYR A 268 10.39 19.38 0.26
CA TYR A 268 10.78 18.40 1.26
C TYR A 268 12.15 17.75 1.01
N TYR A 269 12.70 17.86 -0.17
CA TYR A 269 13.86 17.10 -0.66
C TYR A 269 15.10 17.14 0.25
N GLN A 270 15.39 18.27 0.90
CA GLN A 270 16.56 18.38 1.79
C GLN A 270 16.43 17.47 3.01
N LEU A 271 15.24 17.43 3.62
CA LEU A 271 14.97 16.56 4.77
C LEU A 271 15.03 15.07 4.38
N ALA A 272 14.78 14.77 3.12
CA ALA A 272 14.94 13.42 2.56
C ALA A 272 16.41 13.07 2.24
N GLY A 273 17.33 14.04 2.37
CA GLY A 273 18.77 13.87 2.19
C GLY A 273 19.27 14.14 0.75
N PHE A 274 18.54 14.95 -0.04
CA PHE A 274 18.91 15.32 -1.41
C PHE A 274 19.33 16.79 -1.48
N SER A 275 20.23 17.10 -2.41
CA SER A 275 20.73 18.47 -2.64
C SER A 275 19.71 19.35 -3.37
N ASP A 276 18.89 18.76 -4.21
CA ASP A 276 17.92 19.44 -5.06
C ASP A 276 16.69 18.59 -5.31
N TYR A 277 15.61 19.24 -5.80
CA TYR A 277 14.34 18.59 -6.07
C TYR A 277 14.40 17.58 -7.23
N GLU A 278 15.21 17.85 -8.26
CA GLU A 278 15.31 16.96 -9.43
C GLU A 278 15.89 15.60 -9.02
N SER A 279 17.00 15.61 -8.28
CA SER A 279 17.62 14.40 -7.74
C SER A 279 16.67 13.63 -6.81
N TYR A 280 15.94 14.36 -5.96
CA TYR A 280 14.92 13.78 -5.09
C TYR A 280 13.77 13.15 -5.89
N SER A 281 13.18 13.89 -6.83
CA SER A 281 12.09 13.40 -7.66
C SER A 281 12.51 12.15 -8.43
N LYS A 282 13.66 12.18 -9.09
CA LYS A 282 14.21 11.04 -9.81
C LYS A 282 14.39 9.78 -8.93
N ALA A 283 14.87 9.97 -7.71
CA ALA A 283 15.09 8.85 -6.77
C ALA A 283 13.81 8.35 -6.10
N THR A 284 12.76 9.18 -5.99
CA THR A 284 11.54 8.85 -5.24
C THR A 284 10.32 8.58 -6.10
N ASN A 285 10.36 8.91 -7.40
CA ASN A 285 9.26 8.67 -8.32
C ASN A 285 9.29 7.22 -8.85
N PRO A 286 8.29 6.38 -8.53
CA PRO A 286 8.28 4.98 -8.92
C PRO A 286 8.25 4.74 -10.42
N ILE A 287 7.78 5.70 -11.21
CA ILE A 287 7.62 5.52 -12.65
C ILE A 287 8.95 5.32 -13.39
N TYR A 288 10.04 5.86 -12.87
CA TYR A 288 11.36 5.76 -13.52
C TYR A 288 11.97 4.36 -13.50
N VAL A 289 11.51 3.50 -12.58
CA VAL A 289 12.03 2.13 -12.44
C VAL A 289 10.96 1.05 -12.63
N PHE A 290 9.71 1.46 -12.91
CA PHE A 290 8.55 0.58 -12.97
C PHE A 290 8.74 -0.58 -13.98
N GLU A 291 9.34 -0.34 -15.14
CA GLU A 291 9.56 -1.33 -16.20
C GLU A 291 10.60 -2.38 -15.84
N ASN A 292 11.43 -2.11 -14.85
CA ASN A 292 12.49 -3.01 -14.42
C ASN A 292 11.99 -4.10 -13.45
N ILE A 293 10.75 -4.01 -12.97
CA ILE A 293 10.16 -5.01 -12.06
C ILE A 293 10.15 -6.38 -12.75
N LYS A 294 10.62 -7.41 -12.05
CA LYS A 294 10.72 -8.78 -12.58
C LYS A 294 9.85 -9.80 -11.84
N VAL A 295 9.37 -9.46 -10.66
CA VAL A 295 8.47 -10.33 -9.89
C VAL A 295 7.00 -10.02 -10.20
N PRO A 296 6.08 -10.98 -9.99
CA PRO A 296 4.65 -10.73 -10.13
C PRO A 296 4.20 -9.59 -9.20
N LEU A 297 3.59 -8.55 -9.77
CA LEU A 297 3.03 -7.43 -9.02
C LEU A 297 1.57 -7.21 -9.41
N MET A 298 0.67 -7.41 -8.45
CA MET A 298 -0.74 -7.07 -8.58
C MET A 298 -0.99 -5.68 -7.96
N ILE A 299 -1.74 -4.85 -8.67
CA ILE A 299 -2.01 -3.46 -8.30
C ILE A 299 -3.53 -3.25 -8.26
N LEU A 300 -4.03 -2.59 -7.22
CA LEU A 300 -5.45 -2.27 -7.08
C LEU A 300 -5.65 -0.77 -6.88
N ASN A 301 -6.46 -0.16 -7.75
CA ASN A 301 -6.92 1.23 -7.65
C ASN A 301 -8.45 1.30 -7.62
N ALA A 302 -9.00 2.33 -6.98
CA ALA A 302 -10.39 2.72 -7.12
C ALA A 302 -10.52 3.96 -7.99
N GLU A 303 -11.51 4.00 -8.89
CA GLU A 303 -11.74 5.16 -9.78
C GLU A 303 -12.26 6.38 -9.01
N ASP A 304 -12.86 6.15 -7.83
CA ASP A 304 -13.35 7.20 -6.92
C ASP A 304 -12.34 7.60 -5.83
N ASP A 305 -11.08 7.19 -5.94
CA ASP A 305 -10.02 7.56 -4.98
C ASP A 305 -9.70 9.06 -5.06
N PRO A 306 -9.93 9.85 -3.99
CA PRO A 306 -9.69 11.28 -4.00
C PRO A 306 -8.21 11.67 -3.70
N VAL A 307 -7.38 10.69 -3.40
CA VAL A 307 -5.95 10.87 -3.07
C VAL A 307 -5.07 10.39 -4.22
N CYS A 308 -5.15 9.10 -4.57
CA CYS A 308 -4.43 8.55 -5.71
C CYS A 308 -5.35 8.50 -6.93
N HIS A 309 -5.55 9.67 -7.55
CA HIS A 309 -6.54 9.85 -8.61
C HIS A 309 -6.24 8.98 -9.82
N ILE A 310 -7.28 8.33 -10.34
CA ILE A 310 -7.17 7.33 -11.42
C ILE A 310 -6.56 7.89 -12.73
N GLN A 311 -6.65 9.19 -12.96
CA GLN A 311 -6.01 9.84 -14.12
C GLN A 311 -4.49 9.66 -14.14
N ASN A 312 -3.86 9.42 -12.98
CA ASN A 312 -2.42 9.16 -12.91
C ASN A 312 -2.05 7.78 -13.50
N LEU A 313 -3.01 6.86 -13.66
CA LEU A 313 -2.83 5.57 -14.33
C LEU A 313 -2.92 5.67 -15.85
N GLU A 314 -3.75 6.58 -16.38
CA GLU A 314 -4.13 6.61 -17.81
C GLU A 314 -2.94 6.54 -18.79
N PRO A 315 -1.84 7.31 -18.60
CA PRO A 315 -0.70 7.28 -19.52
C PRO A 315 0.06 5.94 -19.56
N TYR A 316 -0.17 5.07 -18.57
CA TYR A 316 0.64 3.86 -18.38
C TYR A 316 -0.10 2.56 -18.71
N LYS A 317 -1.39 2.62 -19.05
CA LYS A 317 -2.23 1.43 -19.31
C LYS A 317 -1.67 0.53 -20.41
N GLU A 318 -1.23 1.09 -21.53
CA GLU A 318 -0.69 0.31 -22.64
C GLU A 318 0.67 -0.32 -22.28
N LYS A 319 1.51 0.42 -21.58
CA LYS A 319 2.78 -0.11 -21.05
C LYS A 319 2.53 -1.28 -20.10
N ILE A 320 1.57 -1.16 -19.19
CA ILE A 320 1.19 -2.23 -18.25
C ILE A 320 0.72 -3.47 -18.99
N ARG A 321 -0.12 -3.30 -20.03
CA ARG A 321 -0.57 -4.44 -20.87
C ARG A 321 0.56 -5.16 -21.59
N ALA A 322 1.67 -4.48 -21.84
CA ALA A 322 2.85 -5.09 -22.46
C ALA A 322 3.73 -5.86 -21.45
N MET A 323 3.55 -5.67 -20.15
CA MET A 323 4.36 -6.31 -19.10
C MET A 323 3.72 -7.62 -18.64
N SER A 324 4.44 -8.74 -18.83
CA SER A 324 3.93 -10.08 -18.55
C SER A 324 3.76 -10.38 -17.04
N ASN A 325 4.40 -9.60 -16.19
CA ASN A 325 4.44 -9.79 -14.73
C ASN A 325 3.70 -8.71 -13.93
N ILE A 326 2.97 -7.82 -14.58
CA ILE A 326 2.18 -6.76 -13.93
C ILE A 326 0.69 -6.95 -14.26
N MET A 327 -0.16 -6.82 -13.23
CA MET A 327 -1.61 -6.69 -13.39
C MET A 327 -2.10 -5.48 -12.63
N VAL A 328 -2.89 -4.63 -13.29
CA VAL A 328 -3.64 -3.55 -12.62
C VAL A 328 -5.13 -3.88 -12.66
N ILE A 329 -5.75 -3.72 -11.52
CA ILE A 329 -7.19 -3.89 -11.28
C ILE A 329 -7.75 -2.52 -10.93
N THR A 330 -8.83 -2.10 -11.59
CA THR A 330 -9.59 -0.94 -11.17
C THR A 330 -11.02 -1.32 -10.81
N THR A 331 -11.57 -0.67 -9.80
CA THR A 331 -12.98 -0.77 -9.41
C THR A 331 -13.61 0.61 -9.41
N LYS A 332 -14.89 0.74 -9.77
CA LYS A 332 -15.58 2.03 -9.75
C LYS A 332 -15.66 2.66 -8.37
N LYS A 333 -15.68 1.83 -7.36
CA LYS A 333 -15.76 2.20 -5.94
C LYS A 333 -14.63 1.56 -5.16
N GLY A 334 -14.33 2.07 -3.97
CA GLY A 334 -13.26 1.55 -3.11
C GLY A 334 -12.57 2.64 -2.33
N SER A 335 -12.57 3.85 -2.88
CA SER A 335 -11.91 5.01 -2.27
C SER A 335 -10.40 4.78 -2.03
N HIS A 336 -9.79 5.53 -1.13
CA HIS A 336 -8.38 5.39 -0.80
C HIS A 336 -8.19 4.31 0.27
N CYS A 337 -7.75 3.10 -0.14
CA CYS A 337 -7.43 1.97 0.73
C CYS A 337 -8.61 1.38 1.54
N GLY A 338 -9.87 1.71 1.23
CA GLY A 338 -11.03 1.22 1.97
C GLY A 338 -11.53 -0.13 1.47
N PHE A 339 -12.14 -0.16 0.29
CA PHE A 339 -12.69 -1.35 -0.36
C PHE A 339 -13.55 -2.23 0.54
N TYR A 340 -14.40 -1.59 1.38
CA TYR A 340 -15.27 -2.32 2.30
C TYR A 340 -16.46 -2.93 1.58
N GLN A 341 -16.77 -4.18 1.92
CA GLN A 341 -17.97 -4.92 1.50
C GLN A 341 -18.73 -5.43 2.74
N GLY A 342 -19.95 -5.92 2.51
CA GLY A 342 -20.83 -6.42 3.57
C GLY A 342 -21.81 -5.36 4.06
N LEU A 343 -22.98 -5.81 4.55
CA LEU A 343 -24.05 -4.92 4.97
C LEU A 343 -23.93 -4.51 6.43
N MET A 344 -23.78 -5.48 7.32
CA MET A 344 -23.72 -5.29 8.78
C MET A 344 -22.30 -5.43 9.33
N GLN A 345 -21.59 -6.43 8.85
CA GLN A 345 -20.18 -6.65 9.17
C GLN A 345 -19.36 -6.26 7.95
N THR A 346 -18.57 -5.23 8.10
CA THR A 346 -17.70 -4.77 7.01
C THR A 346 -16.38 -5.51 7.06
N GLU A 347 -15.96 -6.01 5.90
CA GLU A 347 -14.63 -6.59 5.68
C GLU A 347 -13.99 -5.95 4.45
N SER A 348 -12.67 -5.96 4.38
CA SER A 348 -11.94 -5.42 3.23
C SER A 348 -11.88 -6.46 2.11
N TRP A 349 -12.56 -6.17 1.01
CA TRP A 349 -12.47 -6.95 -0.23
C TRP A 349 -11.03 -6.95 -0.78
N ALA A 350 -10.34 -5.82 -0.68
CA ALA A 350 -8.95 -5.69 -1.11
C ALA A 350 -8.01 -6.62 -0.34
N THR A 351 -8.15 -6.70 0.99
CA THR A 351 -7.30 -7.58 1.80
C THR A 351 -7.53 -9.05 1.50
N ARG A 352 -8.78 -9.44 1.23
CA ARG A 352 -9.10 -10.80 0.82
C ARG A 352 -8.46 -11.13 -0.54
N LEU A 353 -8.55 -10.22 -1.52
CA LEU A 353 -7.90 -10.36 -2.82
C LEU A 353 -6.37 -10.50 -2.68
N MET A 354 -5.74 -9.65 -1.85
CA MET A 354 -4.30 -9.73 -1.57
C MET A 354 -3.90 -11.11 -1.04
N ALA A 355 -4.62 -11.58 -0.01
CA ALA A 355 -4.33 -12.86 0.63
C ALA A 355 -4.47 -14.02 -0.34
N ASP A 356 -5.57 -14.10 -1.08
CA ASP A 356 -5.84 -15.17 -2.04
C ASP A 356 -4.79 -15.17 -3.18
N TYR A 357 -4.39 -13.99 -3.66
CA TYR A 357 -3.32 -13.81 -4.65
C TYR A 357 -1.98 -14.33 -4.15
N LEU A 358 -1.52 -13.86 -2.99
CA LEU A 358 -0.21 -14.22 -2.44
C LEU A 358 -0.14 -15.71 -2.11
N MET A 359 -1.18 -16.27 -1.50
CA MET A 359 -1.27 -17.71 -1.21
C MET A 359 -1.26 -18.57 -2.48
N HIS A 360 -1.89 -18.09 -3.56
CA HIS A 360 -1.87 -18.83 -4.83
C HIS A 360 -0.46 -18.93 -5.39
N LEU A 361 0.30 -17.84 -5.37
CA LEU A 361 1.68 -17.84 -5.87
C LEU A 361 2.62 -18.68 -5.00
N SER A 362 2.46 -18.65 -3.68
CA SER A 362 3.23 -19.48 -2.76
C SER A 362 3.06 -20.99 -3.04
N ARG A 363 1.84 -21.44 -3.28
CA ARG A 363 1.56 -22.86 -3.59
C ARG A 363 2.18 -23.33 -4.90
N ASN A 364 2.28 -22.43 -5.87
CA ASN A 364 2.84 -22.77 -7.20
C ASN A 364 4.38 -22.64 -7.23
N SER A 365 4.99 -22.05 -6.20
CA SER A 365 6.45 -21.95 -6.03
C SER A 365 7.05 -23.17 -5.32
N ALA A 366 6.22 -23.98 -4.65
CA ALA A 366 6.67 -25.22 -4.06
C ALA A 366 7.08 -26.21 -5.18
N PRO A 367 8.29 -26.81 -5.15
CA PRO A 367 8.64 -27.84 -6.11
C PRO A 367 7.61 -28.96 -6.02
N THR A 368 7.00 -29.31 -7.16
CA THR A 368 6.20 -30.53 -7.27
C THR A 368 7.11 -31.66 -6.81
N SER A 369 6.83 -32.19 -5.61
CA SER A 369 7.47 -33.40 -5.12
C SER A 369 7.19 -34.51 -6.12
N ALA A 370 8.22 -34.85 -6.92
CA ALA A 370 8.19 -35.98 -7.79
C ALA A 370 8.26 -37.29 -6.99
#